data_03d123bec47130a228a2aa65eebd4ac1
#
_entry.id   03d123bec47130a228a2aa65eebd4ac1
#
_cell.length_a   1.000
_cell.length_b   1.000
_cell.length_c   1.000
_cell.angle_alpha   90.00
_cell.angle_beta   90.00
_cell.angle_gamma   90.00
#
_symmetry.space_group_name_H-M   'P 1'
#
loop_
_entity.id
_entity.type
_entity.pdbx_description
1 polymer ?
#
loop_
_entity_poly.entity_id
_entity_poly.type
_entity_poly.pdbx_seq_one_letter_code
_entity_poly.pdbx_strand_id
1 'polypeptide(L)'
;MLAFENILQRIESEISQLQFTNPPKSLYEPIEYILSLGGKRIRPALTLMACNIYNNSIENAIKPALGLEVFHNFTLLHDDLMDEADKRRNKPTVHKVWNANTA
;
A
#
# COMPACT_ATOMS: atom_id res chain seq x y z
N MET A 1 -9.43 -7.96 -22.03
CA MET A 1 -8.41 -7.44 -21.09
C MET A 1 -8.91 -6.17 -20.43
N LEU A 2 -8.68 -6.04 -19.14
CA LEU A 2 -9.13 -4.86 -18.41
C LEU A 2 -8.26 -3.64 -18.71
N ALA A 3 -8.89 -2.45 -18.74
CA ALA A 3 -8.16 -1.21 -18.89
C ALA A 3 -7.34 -0.92 -17.62
N PHE A 4 -6.19 -0.27 -17.79
CA PHE A 4 -5.31 0.07 -16.69
C PHE A 4 -6.04 0.89 -15.60
N GLU A 5 -6.88 1.84 -16.01
CA GLU A 5 -7.64 2.66 -15.08
C GLU A 5 -8.60 1.83 -14.23
N ASN A 6 -9.25 0.82 -14.82
CA ASN A 6 -10.15 -0.06 -14.08
C ASN A 6 -9.36 -0.91 -13.06
N ILE A 7 -8.17 -1.34 -13.44
CA ILE A 7 -7.30 -2.08 -12.53
C ILE A 7 -6.89 -1.21 -11.35
N LEU A 8 -6.49 0.05 -11.60
CA LEU A 8 -6.15 0.98 -10.54
C LEU A 8 -7.33 1.24 -9.59
N GLN A 9 -8.51 1.45 -10.14
CA GLN A 9 -9.72 1.66 -9.34
C GLN A 9 -10.00 0.46 -8.45
N ARG A 10 -9.84 -0.75 -8.98
CA ARG A 10 -10.05 -1.97 -8.20
C ARG A 10 -9.03 -2.07 -7.06
N ILE A 11 -7.77 -1.75 -7.33
CA ILE A 11 -6.71 -1.76 -6.31
C ILE A 11 -7.01 -0.76 -5.20
N GLU A 12 -7.36 0.48 -5.55
CA GLU A 12 -7.67 1.50 -4.55
C GLU A 12 -8.88 1.10 -3.71
N SER A 13 -9.91 0.53 -4.33
CA SER A 13 -11.08 0.04 -3.62
C SER A 13 -10.69 -1.06 -2.62
N GLU A 14 -9.87 -2.02 -3.05
CA GLU A 14 -9.45 -3.13 -2.20
C GLU A 14 -8.56 -2.65 -1.04
N ILE A 15 -7.67 -1.67 -1.29
CA ILE A 15 -6.83 -1.08 -0.25
C ILE A 15 -7.72 -0.39 0.80
N SER A 16 -8.74 0.36 0.35
CA SER A 16 -9.63 1.07 1.27
C SER A 16 -10.46 0.11 2.14
N GLN A 17 -10.63 -1.14 1.70
CA GLN A 17 -11.35 -2.16 2.45
C GLN A 17 -10.48 -2.93 3.43
N LEU A 18 -9.16 -2.76 3.36
CA LEU A 18 -8.26 -3.38 4.33
C LEU A 18 -8.52 -2.79 5.71
N GLN A 19 -8.68 -3.66 6.69
CA GLN A 19 -8.99 -3.26 8.05
C GLN A 19 -7.82 -3.58 8.98
N PHE A 20 -7.30 -2.55 9.62
CA PHE A 20 -6.21 -2.67 10.60
C PHE A 20 -6.72 -2.20 11.96
N THR A 21 -7.89 -2.73 12.36
CA THR A 21 -8.59 -2.30 13.58
C THR A 21 -8.22 -3.13 14.81
N ASN A 22 -7.44 -4.19 14.62
CA ASN A 22 -7.02 -5.04 15.74
C ASN A 22 -6.03 -4.30 16.64
N PRO A 23 -6.11 -4.50 17.98
CA PRO A 23 -5.08 -3.96 18.86
C PRO A 23 -3.76 -4.74 18.67
N PRO A 24 -2.59 -4.12 18.94
CA PRO A 24 -2.44 -2.75 19.45
C PRO A 24 -2.50 -1.70 18.33
N LYS A 25 -3.10 -0.56 18.65
CA LYS A 25 -3.23 0.56 17.69
C LYS A 25 -1.88 1.06 17.23
N SER A 26 -0.90 1.10 18.13
CA SER A 26 0.45 1.58 17.81
C SER A 26 1.13 0.74 16.73
N LEU A 27 0.66 -0.49 16.49
CA LEU A 27 1.16 -1.35 15.43
C LEU A 27 0.40 -1.12 14.12
N TYR A 28 -0.92 -1.02 14.18
CA TYR A 28 -1.77 -1.04 12.99
C TYR A 28 -2.09 0.35 12.43
N GLU A 29 -2.22 1.39 13.26
CA GLU A 29 -2.50 2.73 12.78
C GLU A 29 -1.41 3.28 11.84
N PRO A 30 -0.11 3.08 12.12
CA PRO A 30 0.92 3.53 11.18
C PRO A 30 0.82 2.85 9.82
N ILE A 31 0.40 1.58 9.77
CA ILE A 31 0.20 0.87 8.51
C ILE A 31 -0.92 1.51 7.69
N GLU A 32 -2.07 1.78 8.34
CA GLU A 32 -3.17 2.47 7.67
C GLU A 32 -2.73 3.85 7.19
N TYR A 33 -1.99 4.57 8.02
CA TYR A 33 -1.54 5.91 7.68
C TYR A 33 -0.70 5.92 6.40
N ILE A 34 0.33 5.06 6.32
CA ILE A 34 1.22 5.07 5.16
C ILE A 34 0.48 4.65 3.89
N LEU A 35 -0.45 3.70 3.98
CA LEU A 35 -1.27 3.32 2.85
C LEU A 35 -2.19 4.45 2.40
N SER A 36 -2.69 5.26 3.36
CA SER A 36 -3.57 6.39 3.07
C SER A 36 -2.87 7.53 2.34
N LEU A 37 -1.54 7.60 2.41
CA LEU A 37 -0.79 8.65 1.70
C LEU A 37 -0.88 8.51 0.18
N GLY A 38 -1.38 7.38 -0.30
CA GLY A 38 -1.55 7.14 -1.72
C GLY A 38 -0.31 6.64 -2.40
N GLY A 39 -0.35 6.63 -3.71
CA GLY A 39 0.76 6.16 -4.54
C GLY A 39 0.28 5.83 -5.94
N LYS A 40 1.22 5.54 -6.82
CA LYS A 40 0.90 5.17 -8.20
C LYS A 40 0.36 3.74 -8.32
N ARG A 41 0.57 2.92 -7.31
CA ARG A 41 0.13 1.52 -7.26
C ARG A 41 0.59 0.70 -8.47
N ILE A 42 1.80 0.99 -8.96
CA ILE A 42 2.33 0.33 -10.17
C ILE A 42 2.55 -1.16 -9.94
N ARG A 43 3.10 -1.54 -8.78
CA ARG A 43 3.44 -2.95 -8.50
C ARG A 43 2.20 -3.84 -8.45
N PRO A 44 1.15 -3.52 -7.70
CA PRO A 44 -0.06 -4.32 -7.73
C PRO A 44 -0.76 -4.25 -9.09
N ALA A 45 -0.71 -3.10 -9.78
CA ALA A 45 -1.29 -2.99 -11.11
C ALA A 45 -0.62 -3.95 -12.09
N LEU A 46 0.71 -4.00 -12.09
CA LEU A 46 1.44 -4.94 -12.95
C LEU A 46 1.12 -6.40 -12.62
N THR A 47 0.96 -6.71 -11.33
CA THR A 47 0.59 -8.05 -10.90
C THR A 47 -0.75 -8.46 -11.49
N LEU A 48 -1.76 -7.58 -11.40
CA LEU A 48 -3.09 -7.87 -11.94
C LEU A 48 -3.09 -7.91 -13.47
N MET A 49 -2.33 -7.03 -14.12
CA MET A 49 -2.21 -7.04 -15.57
C MET A 49 -1.57 -8.33 -16.07
N ALA A 50 -0.52 -8.79 -15.40
CA ALA A 50 0.14 -10.04 -15.76
C ALA A 50 -0.82 -11.22 -15.61
N CYS A 51 -1.61 -11.25 -14.55
CA CYS A 51 -2.63 -12.26 -14.35
C CYS A 51 -3.67 -12.22 -15.47
N ASN A 52 -4.10 -11.03 -15.85
CA ASN A 52 -5.15 -10.84 -16.85
C ASN A 52 -4.72 -11.27 -18.26
N ILE A 53 -3.41 -11.32 -18.54
CA ILE A 53 -2.91 -11.84 -19.81
C ILE A 53 -3.30 -13.32 -19.99
N TYR A 54 -3.26 -14.09 -18.90
CA TYR A 54 -3.46 -15.53 -18.93
C TYR A 54 -4.83 -15.97 -18.43
N ASN A 55 -5.59 -15.07 -17.82
CA ASN A 55 -6.86 -15.40 -17.18
C ASN A 55 -7.82 -14.24 -17.31
N ASN A 56 -9.08 -14.52 -17.64
CA ASN A 56 -10.12 -13.49 -17.74
C ASN A 56 -10.48 -12.90 -16.37
N SER A 57 -10.20 -13.64 -15.28
CA SER A 57 -10.48 -13.17 -13.93
C SER A 57 -9.16 -12.81 -13.22
N ILE A 58 -9.17 -11.68 -12.53
CA ILE A 58 -8.02 -11.24 -11.71
C ILE A 58 -8.23 -11.54 -10.23
N GLU A 59 -9.34 -12.18 -9.86
CA GLU A 59 -9.72 -12.33 -8.44
C GLU A 59 -8.67 -13.07 -7.62
N ASN A 60 -8.05 -14.11 -8.17
CA ASN A 60 -7.04 -14.88 -7.44
C ASN A 60 -5.73 -14.12 -7.24
N ALA A 61 -5.51 -13.04 -7.98
CA ALA A 61 -4.30 -12.24 -7.87
C ALA A 61 -4.47 -11.01 -6.98
N ILE A 62 -5.69 -10.71 -6.54
CA ILE A 62 -5.97 -9.50 -5.74
C ILE A 62 -5.17 -9.53 -4.42
N LYS A 63 -5.28 -10.60 -3.63
CA LYS A 63 -4.58 -10.68 -2.35
C LYS A 63 -3.06 -10.64 -2.50
N PRO A 64 -2.44 -11.40 -3.41
CA PRO A 64 -1.00 -11.26 -3.65
C PRO A 64 -0.60 -9.84 -4.09
N ALA A 65 -1.42 -9.20 -4.93
CA ALA A 65 -1.14 -7.82 -5.36
C ALA A 65 -1.17 -6.85 -4.19
N LEU A 66 -2.17 -6.98 -3.31
CA LEU A 66 -2.26 -6.15 -2.10
C LEU A 66 -1.08 -6.41 -1.16
N GLY A 67 -0.70 -7.66 -0.98
CA GLY A 67 0.46 -8.02 -0.16
C GLY A 67 1.74 -7.37 -0.67
N LEU A 68 1.92 -7.35 -1.98
CA LEU A 68 3.07 -6.71 -2.60
C LEU A 68 3.08 -5.20 -2.35
N GLU A 69 1.93 -4.54 -2.43
CA GLU A 69 1.83 -3.11 -2.16
C GLU A 69 2.07 -2.79 -0.69
N VAL A 70 1.53 -3.58 0.22
CA VAL A 70 1.79 -3.41 1.66
C VAL A 70 3.29 -3.56 1.94
N PHE A 71 3.93 -4.57 1.36
CA PHE A 71 5.37 -4.75 1.51
C PHE A 71 6.16 -3.57 0.94
N HIS A 72 5.75 -3.05 -0.22
CA HIS A 72 6.39 -1.88 -0.80
C HIS A 72 6.30 -0.67 0.15
N ASN A 73 5.14 -0.45 0.74
CA ASN A 73 4.97 0.66 1.69
C ASN A 73 5.80 0.46 2.95
N PHE A 74 6.01 -0.79 3.39
CA PHE A 74 6.95 -1.10 4.45
C PHE A 74 8.36 -0.60 4.11
N THR A 75 8.82 -0.84 2.87
CA THR A 75 10.15 -0.37 2.46
C THR A 75 10.22 1.15 2.43
N LEU A 76 9.15 1.82 1.97
CA LEU A 76 9.09 3.29 1.94
C LEU A 76 9.14 3.88 3.35
N LEU A 77 8.41 3.29 4.28
CA LEU A 77 8.38 3.73 5.68
C LEU A 77 9.77 3.66 6.29
N HIS A 78 10.48 2.55 6.08
CA HIS A 78 11.82 2.36 6.62
C HIS A 78 12.86 3.22 5.91
N ASP A 79 12.73 3.43 4.60
CA ASP A 79 13.60 4.36 3.87
C ASP A 79 13.46 5.78 4.44
N ASP A 80 12.23 6.22 4.69
CA ASP A 80 11.99 7.55 5.29
C ASP A 80 12.64 7.66 6.66
N LEU A 81 12.54 6.61 7.47
CA LEU A 81 13.15 6.59 8.80
C LEU A 81 14.68 6.67 8.70
N MET A 82 15.29 5.86 7.83
CA MET A 82 16.74 5.83 7.65
C MET A 82 17.28 7.12 7.07
N ASP A 83 16.53 7.77 6.16
CA ASP A 83 16.90 9.04 5.54
C ASP A 83 16.55 10.25 6.40
N GLU A 84 15.88 10.02 7.54
CA GLU A 84 15.39 11.09 8.41
C GLU A 84 14.48 12.07 7.66
N ALA A 85 13.69 11.57 6.71
CA ALA A 85 12.80 12.41 5.91
C ALA A 85 11.64 12.94 6.75
N ASP A 86 11.28 14.21 6.53
CA ASP A 86 10.19 14.84 7.28
C ASP A 86 8.83 14.61 6.64
N LYS A 87 8.80 14.49 5.31
CA LYS A 87 7.54 14.41 4.57
C LYS A 87 7.60 13.36 3.46
N ARG A 88 6.44 12.77 3.20
CA ARG A 88 6.19 11.92 2.04
C ARG A 88 4.84 12.36 1.45
N ARG A 89 4.83 12.71 0.15
CA ARG A 89 3.63 13.19 -0.57
C ARG A 89 2.95 14.36 0.15
N ASN A 90 3.78 15.30 0.63
CA ASN A 90 3.36 16.52 1.35
C ASN A 90 2.70 16.26 2.71
N LYS A 91 2.80 15.04 3.23
CA LYS A 91 2.32 14.68 4.57
C LYS A 91 3.50 14.26 5.45
N PRO A 92 3.41 14.47 6.77
CA PRO A 92 4.47 14.00 7.67
C PRO A 92 4.73 12.51 7.50
N THR A 93 5.99 12.10 7.62
CA THR A 93 6.37 10.69 7.60
C THR A 93 5.89 9.98 8.87
N VAL A 94 5.85 8.64 8.82
CA VAL A 94 5.36 7.84 9.95
C VAL A 94 6.15 8.13 11.22
N HIS A 95 7.49 8.20 11.14
CA HIS A 95 8.31 8.44 12.33
C HIS A 95 8.15 9.86 12.88
N LYS A 96 7.63 10.80 12.09
CA LYS A 96 7.31 12.15 12.57
C LYS A 96 5.94 12.20 13.25
N VAL A 97 4.97 11.42 12.77
CA VAL A 97 3.64 11.35 13.37
C VAL A 97 3.68 10.56 14.68
N TRP A 98 4.39 9.43 14.69
CA TRP A 98 4.55 8.59 15.88
C TRP A 98 5.94 8.81 16.47
N ASN A 99 6.85 7.88 16.24
CA ASN A 99 8.25 7.97 16.66
C ASN A 99 9.07 6.91 15.91
N ALA A 100 10.39 6.97 16.06
CA ALA A 100 11.28 6.05 15.36
C ALA A 100 11.06 4.59 15.78
N ASN A 101 10.78 4.35 17.05
CA ASN A 101 10.56 2.97 17.52
C ASN A 101 9.28 2.38 16.94
N THR A 102 8.23 3.18 16.79
CA THR A 102 6.98 2.73 16.21
C THR A 102 7.14 2.47 14.71
N ALA A 103 7.88 3.31 14.02
CA ALA A 103 8.18 3.08 12.63
C ALA A 103 9.11 1.88 12.47
#